data_230d1483a76018ed5e7d96100ba05897
#
_entry.id   230d1483a76018ed5e7d96100ba05897
#
_cell.length_a   1.000
_cell.length_b   1.000
_cell.length_c   1.000
_cell.angle_alpha   90.00
_cell.angle_beta   90.00
_cell.angle_gamma   90.00
#
_symmetry.space_group_name_H-M   'P 1'
#
loop_
_entity.id
_entity.type
_entity.pdbx_description
1 polymer ?
#
loop_
_entity_poly.entity_id
_entity_poly.type
_entity_poly.pdbx_seq_one_letter_code
_entity_poly.pdbx_strand_id
1 'polypeptide(L)'
;YNNDTNRMEIYYRDLSEAMPYNTNKTLTVREFRGASSSNTLWTTKRVMQAWNKQRELYGAPIPVGYAFRRLWEGGHGTQSQHYAGTAFDVGQRWTNAQRAVLRKSAQNSGLWSYIELVEISPTWVHFDRRQYPPACSTGGFPLLKRGSLSVYVLIAQDDLNTLGYTTGGLDGIFESGTYNAVRRY
;
A
#
# COMPACT_ATOMS: atom_id res chain seq x y z
N TYR A 1 1.05 -6.02 -8.04
CA TYR A 1 0.02 -7.04 -8.21
C TYR A 1 -1.10 -6.52 -9.11
N ASN A 2 -1.38 -7.28 -10.17
CA ASN A 2 -2.45 -6.98 -11.11
C ASN A 2 -3.72 -7.73 -10.68
N ASN A 3 -4.72 -6.99 -10.18
CA ASN A 3 -5.97 -7.56 -9.68
C ASN A 3 -6.86 -8.15 -10.78
N ASP A 4 -6.67 -7.75 -12.04
CA ASP A 4 -7.51 -8.22 -13.15
C ASP A 4 -7.04 -9.59 -13.65
N THR A 5 -5.73 -9.80 -13.68
CA THR A 5 -5.11 -11.06 -14.11
C THR A 5 -4.76 -11.99 -12.97
N ASN A 6 -4.91 -11.52 -11.72
CA ASN A 6 -4.52 -12.22 -10.50
C ASN A 6 -3.04 -12.67 -10.52
N ARG A 7 -2.13 -11.78 -10.96
CA ARG A 7 -0.70 -12.08 -11.12
C ARG A 7 0.18 -11.00 -10.51
N MET A 8 1.35 -11.42 -10.03
CA MET A 8 2.46 -10.51 -9.79
C MET A 8 3.08 -10.11 -11.13
N GLU A 9 3.36 -8.81 -11.29
CA GLU A 9 4.06 -8.24 -12.42
C GLU A 9 5.27 -7.47 -11.91
N ILE A 10 6.43 -7.65 -12.54
CA ILE A 10 7.68 -7.02 -12.15
C ILE A 10 7.95 -5.84 -13.08
N TYR A 11 8.27 -4.70 -12.50
CA TYR A 11 8.63 -3.48 -13.21
C TYR A 11 9.99 -2.98 -12.71
N TYR A 12 10.85 -2.61 -13.63
CA TYR A 12 12.11 -1.93 -13.33
C TYR A 12 11.93 -0.46 -13.67
N ARG A 13 12.00 0.41 -12.66
CA ARG A 13 11.74 1.84 -12.81
C ARG A 13 12.72 2.67 -12.01
N ASP A 14 13.12 3.80 -12.58
CA ASP A 14 13.88 4.82 -11.88
C ASP A 14 12.98 5.62 -10.92
N LEU A 15 13.61 6.26 -9.94
CA LEU A 15 12.89 7.05 -8.92
C LEU A 15 12.06 8.20 -9.50
N SER A 16 12.43 8.73 -10.65
CA SER A 16 11.75 9.83 -11.35
C SER A 16 10.57 9.36 -12.21
N GLU A 17 10.48 8.08 -12.50
CA GLU A 17 9.39 7.52 -13.31
C GLU A 17 8.09 7.43 -12.51
N ALA A 18 6.99 7.40 -13.25
CA ALA A 18 5.67 7.15 -12.65
C ALA A 18 5.58 5.72 -12.09
N MET A 19 4.82 5.55 -11.01
CA MET A 19 4.48 4.21 -10.50
C MET A 19 3.80 3.36 -11.58
N PRO A 20 3.99 2.04 -11.58
CA PRO A 20 3.20 1.13 -12.41
C PRO A 20 1.70 1.39 -12.24
N TYR A 21 0.93 1.32 -13.33
CA TYR A 21 -0.51 1.61 -13.39
C TYR A 21 -0.92 3.06 -13.07
N ASN A 22 0.03 3.97 -12.79
CA ASN A 22 -0.25 5.40 -12.63
C ASN A 22 -0.34 6.07 -14.01
N THR A 23 -1.47 5.88 -14.70
CA THR A 23 -1.67 6.27 -16.10
C THR A 23 -1.64 7.79 -16.30
N ASN A 24 -2.07 8.57 -15.31
CA ASN A 24 -2.03 10.03 -15.34
C ASN A 24 -0.67 10.62 -14.87
N LYS A 25 0.31 9.77 -14.56
CA LYS A 25 1.68 10.14 -14.18
C LYS A 25 1.76 11.15 -13.03
N THR A 26 0.85 11.04 -12.07
CA THR A 26 0.74 11.96 -10.92
C THR A 26 1.41 11.47 -9.64
N LEU A 27 2.10 10.33 -9.70
CA LEU A 27 2.80 9.71 -8.59
C LEU A 27 4.08 9.05 -9.10
N THR A 28 5.22 9.56 -8.69
CA THR A 28 6.52 8.98 -9.02
C THR A 28 6.89 7.83 -8.06
N VAL A 29 7.83 6.98 -8.49
CA VAL A 29 8.42 5.95 -7.62
C VAL A 29 9.03 6.57 -6.37
N ARG A 30 9.70 7.72 -6.50
CA ARG A 30 10.29 8.48 -5.38
C ARG A 30 9.23 8.90 -4.35
N GLU A 31 8.12 9.47 -4.79
CA GLU A 31 7.03 9.89 -3.89
C GLU A 31 6.39 8.69 -3.20
N PHE A 32 6.17 7.60 -3.93
CA PHE A 32 5.61 6.38 -3.35
C PHE A 32 6.57 5.71 -2.36
N ARG A 33 7.85 5.62 -2.69
CA ARG A 33 8.89 5.10 -1.79
C ARG A 33 9.02 5.94 -0.51
N GLY A 34 8.92 7.26 -0.65
CA GLY A 34 9.06 8.19 0.47
C GLY A 34 10.38 7.98 1.24
N ALA A 35 10.28 7.83 2.54
CA ALA A 35 11.43 7.61 3.44
C ALA A 35 11.86 6.13 3.58
N SER A 36 11.22 5.19 2.86
CA SER A 36 11.69 3.80 2.86
C SER A 36 13.10 3.69 2.27
N SER A 37 13.95 2.89 2.89
CA SER A 37 15.28 2.56 2.40
C SER A 37 15.27 1.48 1.32
N SER A 38 14.13 0.83 1.09
CA SER A 38 14.00 -0.29 0.17
C SER A 38 14.14 0.12 -1.30
N ASN A 39 14.83 -0.71 -2.07
CA ASN A 39 14.84 -0.65 -3.53
C ASN A 39 13.77 -1.59 -4.16
N THR A 40 13.11 -2.42 -3.36
CA THR A 40 12.01 -3.27 -3.79
C THR A 40 10.72 -2.75 -3.16
N LEU A 41 9.80 -2.33 -4.02
CA LEU A 41 8.49 -1.79 -3.64
C LEU A 41 7.40 -2.66 -4.24
N TRP A 42 6.24 -2.68 -3.61
CA TRP A 42 5.06 -3.33 -4.17
C TRP A 42 3.80 -2.50 -3.96
N THR A 43 2.84 -2.72 -4.82
CA THR A 43 1.52 -2.10 -4.78
C THR A 43 0.53 -2.95 -5.57
N THR A 44 -0.72 -2.53 -5.63
CA THR A 44 -1.76 -3.19 -6.45
C THR A 44 -2.25 -2.28 -7.56
N LYS A 45 -2.63 -2.85 -8.70
CA LYS A 45 -3.27 -2.11 -9.80
C LYS A 45 -4.51 -1.36 -9.33
N ARG A 46 -5.31 -1.99 -8.47
CA ARG A 46 -6.55 -1.42 -7.93
C ARG A 46 -6.29 -0.15 -7.11
N VAL A 47 -5.24 -0.10 -6.28
CA VAL A 47 -4.93 1.12 -5.53
C VAL A 47 -4.40 2.24 -6.43
N MET A 48 -3.62 1.91 -7.45
CA MET A 48 -3.13 2.91 -8.41
C MET A 48 -4.27 3.46 -9.29
N GLN A 49 -5.24 2.63 -9.66
CA GLN A 49 -6.45 3.10 -10.34
C GLN A 49 -7.29 4.04 -9.46
N ALA A 50 -7.43 3.70 -8.16
CA ALA A 50 -8.10 4.58 -7.20
C ALA A 50 -7.36 5.92 -7.05
N TRP A 51 -6.02 5.90 -6.95
CA TRP A 51 -5.20 7.11 -6.94
C TRP A 51 -5.41 7.96 -8.18
N ASN A 52 -5.33 7.36 -9.39
CA ASN A 52 -5.55 8.09 -10.65
C ASN A 52 -6.89 8.84 -10.62
N LYS A 53 -7.95 8.13 -10.25
CA LYS A 53 -9.30 8.70 -10.21
C LYS A 53 -9.46 9.75 -9.12
N GLN A 54 -8.88 9.52 -7.94
CA GLN A 54 -8.91 10.53 -6.86
C GLN A 54 -8.20 11.82 -7.28
N ARG A 55 -7.07 11.72 -7.98
CA ARG A 55 -6.34 12.88 -8.52
C ARG A 55 -7.16 13.65 -9.55
N GLU A 56 -7.87 12.95 -10.43
CA GLU A 56 -8.79 13.57 -11.39
C GLU A 56 -9.94 14.30 -10.69
N LEU A 57 -10.60 13.63 -9.73
CA LEU A 57 -11.73 14.20 -8.99
C LEU A 57 -11.35 15.41 -8.15
N TYR A 58 -10.17 15.38 -7.56
CA TYR A 58 -9.66 16.50 -6.76
C TYR A 58 -9.20 17.69 -7.63
N GLY A 59 -8.74 17.43 -8.84
CA GLY A 59 -8.38 18.44 -9.83
C GLY A 59 -7.09 19.22 -9.57
N ALA A 60 -6.32 18.88 -8.52
CA ALA A 60 -5.10 19.57 -8.10
C ALA A 60 -4.04 18.59 -7.57
N PRO A 61 -2.75 18.98 -7.49
CA PRO A 61 -1.72 18.15 -6.89
C PRO A 61 -2.06 17.75 -5.45
N ILE A 62 -1.88 16.47 -5.13
CA ILE A 62 -2.02 15.90 -3.79
C ILE A 62 -0.62 15.48 -3.32
N PRO A 63 0.02 16.22 -2.41
CA PRO A 63 1.36 15.87 -1.93
C PRO A 63 1.29 14.62 -1.05
N VAL A 64 2.07 13.60 -1.42
CA VAL A 64 2.20 12.37 -0.65
C VAL A 64 3.27 12.55 0.41
N GLY A 65 2.89 12.38 1.65
CA GLY A 65 3.83 12.38 2.78
C GLY A 65 4.29 10.96 3.10
N TYR A 66 3.40 9.99 2.89
CA TYR A 66 3.69 8.60 3.19
C TYR A 66 2.83 7.66 2.33
N ALA A 67 3.46 6.64 1.74
CA ALA A 67 2.72 5.61 0.99
C ALA A 67 3.23 4.19 1.24
N PHE A 68 4.54 3.98 1.32
CA PHE A 68 5.13 2.65 1.40
C PHE A 68 6.20 2.53 2.49
N ARG A 69 6.25 1.37 3.13
CA ARG A 69 7.35 0.91 3.99
C ARG A 69 7.39 -0.61 4.08
N ARG A 70 8.57 -1.17 4.34
CA ARG A 70 8.72 -2.58 4.71
C ARG A 70 8.38 -2.75 6.19
N LEU A 71 7.79 -3.89 6.56
CA LEU A 71 7.36 -4.12 7.95
C LEU A 71 8.54 -4.02 8.94
N TRP A 72 9.69 -4.54 8.59
CA TRP A 72 10.91 -4.48 9.41
C TRP A 72 11.49 -3.05 9.57
N GLU A 73 11.13 -2.11 8.73
CA GLU A 73 11.48 -0.68 8.91
C GLU A 73 10.65 -0.03 10.02
N GLY A 74 9.51 -0.61 10.39
CA GLY A 74 8.62 -0.12 11.43
C GLY A 74 7.92 1.20 11.12
N GLY A 75 7.43 1.85 12.16
CA GLY A 75 6.82 3.19 12.08
C GLY A 75 5.30 3.20 11.96
N HIS A 76 4.65 2.04 11.81
CA HIS A 76 3.19 1.87 11.78
C HIS A 76 2.76 0.65 12.60
N GLY A 77 1.47 0.51 12.83
CA GLY A 77 0.90 -0.72 13.41
C GLY A 77 1.15 -1.94 12.51
N THR A 78 1.27 -3.12 13.12
CA THR A 78 1.71 -4.36 12.46
C THR A 78 0.88 -4.77 11.23
N GLN A 79 -0.38 -4.34 11.13
CA GLN A 79 -1.24 -4.60 9.97
C GLN A 79 -1.54 -3.33 9.16
N SER A 80 -0.63 -2.38 9.17
CA SER A 80 -0.77 -1.15 8.38
C SER A 80 -0.77 -1.43 6.88
N GLN A 81 -1.69 -0.78 6.17
CA GLN A 81 -1.81 -0.89 4.72
C GLN A 81 -0.64 -0.22 3.96
N HIS A 82 0.16 0.60 4.63
CA HIS A 82 1.43 1.10 4.08
C HIS A 82 2.43 -0.02 3.81
N TYR A 83 2.45 -1.06 4.64
CA TYR A 83 3.28 -2.25 4.41
C TYR A 83 2.78 -3.08 3.21
N ALA A 84 1.50 -3.00 2.90
CA ALA A 84 0.93 -3.63 1.71
C ALA A 84 1.10 -2.77 0.43
N GLY A 85 1.54 -1.52 0.57
CA GLY A 85 1.61 -0.57 -0.54
C GLY A 85 0.22 -0.19 -1.09
N THR A 86 -0.80 -0.18 -0.21
CA THR A 86 -2.20 0.08 -0.58
C THR A 86 -2.80 1.28 0.15
N ALA A 87 -1.98 2.08 0.82
CA ALA A 87 -2.38 3.26 1.58
C ALA A 87 -1.60 4.51 1.21
N PHE A 88 -2.20 5.66 1.50
CA PHE A 88 -1.58 6.97 1.36
C PHE A 88 -1.91 7.84 2.56
N ASP A 89 -0.87 8.51 3.10
CA ASP A 89 -0.99 9.65 3.98
C ASP A 89 -0.60 10.90 3.19
N VAL A 90 -1.51 11.85 3.08
CA VAL A 90 -1.35 13.01 2.20
C VAL A 90 -1.71 14.31 2.90
N GLY A 91 -1.20 15.43 2.39
CA GLY A 91 -1.59 16.76 2.85
C GLY A 91 -1.05 17.16 4.23
N GLN A 92 0.09 16.61 4.69
CA GLN A 92 0.70 16.92 5.98
C GLN A 92 1.04 18.41 6.14
N ARG A 93 1.37 19.09 5.02
CA ARG A 93 1.70 20.54 5.00
C ARG A 93 0.50 21.43 4.65
N TRP A 94 -0.68 20.83 4.51
CA TRP A 94 -1.90 21.56 4.17
C TRP A 94 -2.59 22.15 5.40
N THR A 95 -3.45 23.13 5.16
CA THR A 95 -4.38 23.64 6.17
C THR A 95 -5.46 22.60 6.47
N ASN A 96 -6.12 22.73 7.61
CA ASN A 96 -7.27 21.89 7.97
C ASN A 96 -8.39 21.96 6.92
N ALA A 97 -8.63 23.14 6.35
CA ALA A 97 -9.64 23.32 5.31
C ALA A 97 -9.32 22.52 4.03
N GLN A 98 -8.07 22.54 3.57
CA GLN A 98 -7.65 21.77 2.41
C GLN A 98 -7.76 20.25 2.64
N ARG A 99 -7.35 19.79 3.84
CA ARG A 99 -7.52 18.38 4.23
C ARG A 99 -8.99 17.98 4.30
N ALA A 100 -9.85 18.82 4.84
CA ALA A 100 -11.28 18.55 4.91
C ALA A 100 -11.91 18.40 3.51
N VAL A 101 -11.53 19.26 2.56
CA VAL A 101 -11.99 19.16 1.16
C VAL A 101 -11.55 17.84 0.52
N LEU A 102 -10.28 17.45 0.68
CA LEU A 102 -9.80 16.16 0.13
C LEU A 102 -10.49 14.97 0.81
N ARG A 103 -10.60 14.98 2.16
CA ARG A 103 -11.26 13.88 2.88
C ARG A 103 -12.71 13.72 2.42
N LYS A 104 -13.44 14.83 2.26
CA LYS A 104 -14.81 14.81 1.73
C LYS A 104 -14.87 14.27 0.29
N SER A 105 -13.93 14.70 -0.58
CA SER A 105 -13.81 14.19 -1.94
C SER A 105 -13.56 12.67 -1.94
N ALA A 106 -12.63 12.18 -1.10
CA ALA A 106 -12.35 10.77 -0.97
C ALA A 106 -13.57 9.98 -0.48
N GLN A 107 -14.28 10.47 0.54
CA GLN A 107 -15.50 9.85 1.07
C GLN A 107 -16.61 9.75 0.01
N ASN A 108 -16.83 10.81 -0.75
CA ASN A 108 -17.87 10.84 -1.78
C ASN A 108 -17.52 9.99 -3.02
N SER A 109 -16.24 9.70 -3.24
CA SER A 109 -15.78 8.99 -4.42
C SER A 109 -16.13 7.50 -4.44
N GLY A 110 -16.27 6.88 -3.26
CA GLY A 110 -16.40 5.42 -3.14
C GLY A 110 -15.16 4.61 -3.59
N LEU A 111 -14.04 5.29 -3.86
CA LEU A 111 -12.81 4.66 -4.38
C LEU A 111 -12.03 3.90 -3.30
N TRP A 112 -12.14 4.34 -2.05
CA TRP A 112 -11.33 3.87 -0.94
C TRP A 112 -12.11 2.90 -0.04
N SER A 113 -11.45 1.85 0.41
CA SER A 113 -12.04 0.88 1.33
C SER A 113 -12.10 1.41 2.75
N TYR A 114 -11.16 2.28 3.11
CA TYR A 114 -11.08 2.93 4.40
C TYR A 114 -10.56 4.36 4.23
N ILE A 115 -11.14 5.28 4.96
CA ILE A 115 -10.69 6.68 5.10
C ILE A 115 -10.71 6.98 6.58
N GLU A 116 -9.56 7.35 7.10
CA GLU A 116 -9.40 7.60 8.53
C GLU A 116 -10.14 8.87 8.97
N LEU A 117 -10.76 8.80 10.13
CA LEU A 117 -11.47 9.93 10.71
C LEU A 117 -10.50 11.07 11.07
N VAL A 118 -10.98 12.30 11.05
CA VAL A 118 -10.15 13.48 11.35
C VAL A 118 -9.62 13.46 12.80
N GLU A 119 -10.33 12.85 13.70
CA GLU A 119 -9.96 12.71 15.11
C GLU A 119 -8.72 11.82 15.30
N ILE A 120 -8.51 10.87 14.39
CA ILE A 120 -7.35 9.95 14.39
C ILE A 120 -6.18 10.57 13.62
N SER A 121 -6.45 11.20 12.47
CA SER A 121 -5.43 11.82 11.61
C SER A 121 -5.71 13.31 11.37
N PRO A 122 -5.58 14.17 12.39
CA PRO A 122 -5.94 15.59 12.27
C PRO A 122 -4.98 16.39 11.38
N THR A 123 -3.74 15.92 11.21
CA THR A 123 -2.68 16.63 10.48
C THR A 123 -2.37 16.06 9.09
N TRP A 124 -3.07 14.99 8.68
CA TRP A 124 -3.01 14.41 7.33
C TRP A 124 -4.36 13.79 6.95
N VAL A 125 -4.48 13.33 5.73
CA VAL A 125 -5.60 12.50 5.29
C VAL A 125 -5.07 11.12 4.97
N HIS A 126 -5.53 10.11 5.69
CA HIS A 126 -5.27 8.70 5.38
C HIS A 126 -6.42 8.10 4.60
N PHE A 127 -6.10 7.40 3.52
CA PHE A 127 -7.04 6.55 2.81
C PHE A 127 -6.33 5.31 2.23
N ASP A 128 -7.02 4.19 2.21
CA ASP A 128 -6.47 2.92 1.72
C ASP A 128 -7.48 2.04 0.98
N ARG A 129 -6.93 1.07 0.25
CA ARG A 129 -7.69 0.03 -0.47
C ARG A 129 -7.46 -1.33 0.14
N ARG A 130 -7.61 -1.47 1.46
CA ARG A 130 -7.53 -2.76 2.15
C ARG A 130 -8.49 -3.78 1.56
N GLN A 131 -8.10 -5.05 1.64
CA GLN A 131 -8.83 -6.11 0.97
C GLN A 131 -10.20 -6.41 1.63
N TYR A 132 -10.27 -6.33 2.96
CA TYR A 132 -11.46 -6.64 3.76
C TYR A 132 -11.76 -5.53 4.77
N PRO A 133 -12.48 -4.47 4.39
CA PRO A 133 -12.89 -3.43 5.34
C PRO A 133 -14.26 -3.76 5.96
N PRO A 134 -14.51 -3.42 7.22
CA PRO A 134 -13.54 -3.18 8.28
C PRO A 134 -12.95 -4.50 8.74
N ALA A 135 -11.81 -4.84 8.20
CA ALA A 135 -11.22 -6.11 8.49
C ALA A 135 -10.67 -6.10 9.91
N CYS A 136 -11.33 -6.66 10.83
CA CYS A 136 -10.98 -6.73 12.25
C CYS A 136 -10.42 -5.41 12.85
N SER A 137 -10.32 -5.29 14.11
CA SER A 137 -9.75 -4.14 14.85
C SER A 137 -8.28 -3.81 14.50
N THR A 138 -7.65 -4.56 13.65
CA THR A 138 -6.19 -4.57 13.45
C THR A 138 -5.72 -4.22 12.05
N GLY A 139 -6.58 -3.70 11.18
CA GLY A 139 -6.13 -3.08 9.94
C GLY A 139 -6.26 -3.86 8.65
N GLY A 140 -6.75 -5.10 8.66
CA GLY A 140 -7.27 -5.70 7.42
C GLY A 140 -6.31 -6.54 6.60
N PHE A 141 -5.35 -7.20 7.25
CA PHE A 141 -4.58 -8.24 6.57
C PHE A 141 -5.43 -9.52 6.47
N PRO A 142 -5.49 -10.14 5.29
CA PRO A 142 -6.23 -11.38 5.09
C PRO A 142 -5.51 -12.57 5.75
N LEU A 143 -6.28 -13.63 6.04
CA LEU A 143 -5.69 -14.92 6.35
C LEU A 143 -4.97 -15.47 5.12
N LEU A 144 -3.69 -15.81 5.28
CA LEU A 144 -2.87 -16.40 4.22
C LEU A 144 -2.82 -17.92 4.36
N LYS A 145 -2.90 -18.62 3.24
CA LYS A 145 -2.79 -20.09 3.15
C LYS A 145 -2.10 -20.49 1.86
N ARG A 146 -1.73 -21.77 1.73
CA ARG A 146 -1.20 -22.31 0.47
C ARG A 146 -2.13 -21.95 -0.70
N GLY A 147 -1.55 -21.46 -1.79
CA GLY A 147 -2.26 -20.95 -2.96
C GLY A 147 -2.67 -19.47 -2.86
N SER A 148 -2.50 -18.80 -1.70
CA SER A 148 -2.70 -17.36 -1.62
C SER A 148 -1.71 -16.64 -2.51
N LEU A 149 -2.20 -15.62 -3.25
CA LEU A 149 -1.40 -14.80 -4.15
C LEU A 149 -1.78 -13.34 -3.94
N SER A 150 -0.88 -12.53 -3.36
CA SER A 150 -1.16 -11.13 -3.03
C SER A 150 0.07 -10.39 -2.53
N VAL A 151 -0.03 -9.06 -2.41
CA VAL A 151 0.97 -8.22 -1.72
C VAL A 151 1.11 -8.56 -0.24
N TYR A 152 0.11 -9.16 0.38
CA TYR A 152 0.18 -9.60 1.78
C TYR A 152 1.08 -10.83 1.96
N VAL A 153 1.18 -11.68 0.93
CA VAL A 153 2.17 -12.76 0.91
C VAL A 153 3.57 -12.19 0.79
N LEU A 154 3.79 -11.13 -0.01
CA LEU A 154 5.09 -10.43 -0.08
C LEU A 154 5.53 -9.93 1.29
N ILE A 155 4.61 -9.34 2.09
CA ILE A 155 4.93 -8.89 3.45
C ILE A 155 5.41 -10.07 4.30
N ALA A 156 4.67 -11.18 4.28
CA ALA A 156 5.02 -12.37 5.06
C ALA A 156 6.36 -12.98 4.61
N GLN A 157 6.61 -13.04 3.29
CA GLN A 157 7.88 -13.52 2.75
C GLN A 157 9.04 -12.62 3.15
N ASP A 158 8.85 -11.31 3.08
CA ASP A 158 9.86 -10.34 3.44
C ASP A 158 10.25 -10.42 4.92
N ASP A 159 9.27 -10.50 5.79
CA ASP A 159 9.50 -10.63 7.23
C ASP A 159 10.19 -11.96 7.57
N LEU A 160 9.69 -13.07 7.05
CA LEU A 160 10.31 -14.39 7.27
C LEU A 160 11.77 -14.40 6.81
N ASN A 161 12.05 -13.86 5.61
CA ASN A 161 13.43 -13.77 5.10
C ASN A 161 14.32 -12.89 6.01
N THR A 162 13.79 -11.78 6.51
CA THR A 162 14.50 -10.86 7.42
C THR A 162 14.81 -11.54 8.76
N LEU A 163 13.91 -12.40 9.23
CA LEU A 163 14.10 -13.21 10.44
C LEU A 163 14.99 -14.46 10.23
N GLY A 164 15.50 -14.68 9.01
CA GLY A 164 16.36 -15.80 8.65
C GLY A 164 15.63 -17.07 8.18
N TYR A 165 14.32 -17.00 7.99
CA TYR A 165 13.52 -18.12 7.49
C TYR A 165 13.29 -17.99 5.99
N THR A 166 14.22 -18.49 5.19
CA THR A 166 14.20 -18.38 3.72
C THR A 166 12.93 -18.95 3.10
N THR A 167 12.23 -18.11 2.33
CA THR A 167 10.98 -18.47 1.64
C THR A 167 11.17 -18.91 0.19
N GLY A 168 12.37 -18.73 -0.37
CA GLY A 168 12.68 -18.99 -1.78
C GLY A 168 12.56 -17.76 -2.67
N GLY A 169 12.12 -16.62 -2.15
CA GLY A 169 12.01 -15.35 -2.89
C GLY A 169 10.90 -14.45 -2.38
N LEU A 170 10.73 -13.30 -3.06
CA LEU A 170 9.65 -12.35 -2.88
C LEU A 170 8.76 -12.36 -4.13
N ASP A 171 7.96 -13.40 -4.29
CA ASP A 171 7.10 -13.60 -5.46
C ASP A 171 5.61 -13.37 -5.19
N GLY A 172 5.23 -13.20 -3.92
CA GLY A 172 3.85 -13.00 -3.49
C GLY A 172 2.98 -14.24 -3.62
N ILE A 173 3.57 -15.44 -3.75
CA ILE A 173 2.87 -16.71 -3.88
C ILE A 173 3.13 -17.57 -2.65
N PHE A 174 2.08 -17.93 -1.92
CA PHE A 174 2.18 -18.78 -0.74
C PHE A 174 2.25 -20.26 -1.16
N GLU A 175 3.44 -20.70 -1.56
CA GLU A 175 3.71 -22.10 -1.93
C GLU A 175 4.63 -22.80 -0.91
N SER A 176 5.27 -23.88 -1.33
CA SER A 176 6.06 -24.75 -0.44
C SER A 176 7.21 -24.01 0.25
N GLY A 177 7.88 -23.07 -0.43
CA GLY A 177 8.94 -22.23 0.17
C GLY A 177 8.43 -21.42 1.35
N THR A 178 7.40 -20.62 1.12
CA THR A 178 6.74 -19.81 2.16
C THR A 178 6.15 -20.69 3.27
N TYR A 179 5.45 -21.77 2.90
CA TYR A 179 4.89 -22.72 3.87
C TYR A 179 5.95 -23.33 4.79
N ASN A 180 7.06 -23.77 4.23
CA ASN A 180 8.15 -24.35 5.01
C ASN A 180 8.85 -23.31 5.92
N ALA A 181 8.96 -22.05 5.44
CA ALA A 181 9.48 -20.96 6.25
C ALA A 181 8.58 -20.70 7.47
N VAL A 182 7.26 -20.58 7.26
CA VAL A 182 6.28 -20.43 8.36
C VAL A 182 6.34 -21.59 9.36
N ARG A 183 6.54 -22.82 8.90
CA ARG A 183 6.68 -23.98 9.81
C ARG A 183 7.98 -24.00 10.63
N ARG A 184 9.02 -23.34 10.15
CA ARG A 184 10.31 -23.25 10.87
C ARG A 184 10.32 -22.06 11.85
N TYR A 185 9.53 -21.03 11.59
CA TYR A 185 9.28 -19.90 12.49
C TYR A 185 8.53 -20.33 13.75
#